data_23c8c23a23f5b93c9ff0f1de8e060c71
#
_entry.id   23c8c23a23f5b93c9ff0f1de8e060c71
#
_cell.length_a   1.000
_cell.length_b   1.000
_cell.length_c   1.000
_cell.angle_alpha   90.00
_cell.angle_beta   90.00
_cell.angle_gamma   90.00
#
_symmetry.space_group_name_H-M   'P 1'
#
loop_
_entity.id
_entity.type
_entity.pdbx_description
1 polymer ?
#
loop_
_entity_poly.entity_id
_entity_poly.type
_entity_poly.pdbx_seq_one_letter_code
_entity_poly.pdbx_strand_id
1 'polypeptide(L)'
;GKKRMRGFVYTLASKANTAGKSRTFNATGLGTRSVSGGNYGYRMNQSEEIAKIKEELGAGKAVKRAPVYSAKEVSTENNGLGGNYIEVDLSRQHLWIYKNGQCVLQSDCVSGKMTRDRYTPAGTYYIYSKERNRVLRGTKDPVTGKYPYESPVSYWMPFNRCIGFHDANWRNKFGGNLYVNGGSHG
;
A
#
# COMPACT_ATOMS: atom_id res chain seq x y z
N GLY A 1 -9.12 -24.76 -26.32
CA GLY A 1 -9.40 -23.35 -26.30
C GLY A 1 -9.28 -22.65 -24.95
N LYS A 2 -10.37 -22.60 -24.16
CA LYS A 2 -10.46 -21.77 -22.92
C LYS A 2 -9.40 -22.07 -21.86
N LYS A 3 -9.08 -23.33 -21.58
CA LYS A 3 -8.09 -23.75 -20.57
C LYS A 3 -6.67 -23.30 -20.95
N ARG A 4 -6.30 -23.43 -22.23
CA ARG A 4 -4.98 -23.02 -22.73
C ARG A 4 -4.80 -21.50 -22.64
N MET A 5 -5.83 -20.70 -22.98
CA MET A 5 -5.79 -19.25 -22.89
C MET A 5 -5.66 -18.76 -21.46
N ARG A 6 -6.40 -19.36 -20.51
CA ARG A 6 -6.25 -19.04 -19.08
C ARG A 6 -4.83 -19.34 -18.58
N GLY A 7 -4.27 -20.50 -18.95
CA GLY A 7 -2.88 -20.86 -18.60
C GLY A 7 -1.87 -19.87 -19.16
N PHE A 8 -2.02 -19.45 -20.42
CA PHE A 8 -1.18 -18.45 -21.04
C PHE A 8 -1.23 -17.11 -20.27
N VAL A 9 -2.44 -16.58 -20.03
CA VAL A 9 -2.62 -15.30 -19.32
C VAL A 9 -2.12 -15.38 -17.87
N TYR A 10 -2.31 -16.52 -17.18
CA TYR A 10 -1.74 -16.75 -15.86
C TYR A 10 -0.20 -16.66 -15.88
N THR A 11 0.45 -17.33 -16.84
CA THR A 11 1.92 -17.28 -17.01
C THR A 11 2.38 -15.86 -17.35
N LEU A 12 1.65 -15.14 -18.19
CA LEU A 12 1.96 -13.75 -18.51
C LEU A 12 1.84 -12.86 -17.28
N ALA A 13 0.77 -13.02 -16.48
CA ALA A 13 0.55 -12.27 -15.26
C ALA A 13 1.64 -12.53 -14.22
N SER A 14 2.09 -13.78 -14.05
CA SER A 14 3.15 -14.13 -13.11
C SER A 14 4.49 -13.41 -13.40
N LYS A 15 4.76 -13.15 -14.68
CA LYS A 15 5.93 -12.40 -15.15
C LYS A 15 5.74 -10.89 -15.06
N ALA A 16 4.56 -10.38 -15.43
CA ALA A 16 4.27 -8.96 -15.55
C ALA A 16 3.89 -8.28 -14.22
N ASN A 17 3.34 -9.03 -13.26
CA ASN A 17 2.95 -8.47 -11.97
C ASN A 17 4.15 -8.15 -11.10
N THR A 18 4.17 -6.94 -10.52
CA THR A 18 5.18 -6.48 -9.56
C THR A 18 4.57 -6.20 -8.18
N ALA A 19 3.25 -6.16 -8.05
CA ALA A 19 2.56 -5.91 -6.80
C ALA A 19 2.95 -6.95 -5.72
N GLY A 20 3.42 -6.45 -4.58
CA GLY A 20 3.87 -7.26 -3.45
C GLY A 20 5.25 -7.92 -3.61
N LYS A 21 5.89 -7.81 -4.77
CA LYS A 21 7.27 -8.28 -4.97
C LYS A 21 8.26 -7.38 -4.25
N SER A 22 9.46 -7.91 -4.01
CA SER A 22 10.56 -7.16 -3.42
C SER A 22 10.93 -5.97 -4.30
N ARG A 23 11.12 -4.83 -3.65
CA ARG A 23 11.48 -3.56 -4.27
C ARG A 23 12.65 -2.92 -3.54
N THR A 24 13.67 -2.54 -4.26
CA THR A 24 14.80 -1.77 -3.70
C THR A 24 14.53 -0.29 -3.83
N PHE A 25 14.97 0.49 -2.87
CA PHE A 25 14.93 1.95 -2.88
C PHE A 25 16.06 2.52 -2.03
N ASN A 26 16.34 3.79 -2.18
CA ASN A 26 17.33 4.49 -1.37
C ASN A 26 16.65 5.06 -0.13
N ALA A 27 16.78 4.34 0.99
CA ALA A 27 16.14 4.70 2.25
C ALA A 27 16.86 5.86 2.93
N THR A 28 16.10 6.77 3.50
CA THR A 28 16.59 8.01 4.12
C THR A 28 17.57 7.72 5.26
N GLY A 29 18.81 8.14 5.06
CA GLY A 29 19.91 7.96 6.02
C GLY A 29 20.41 6.52 6.18
N LEU A 30 19.94 5.58 5.35
CA LEU A 30 20.32 4.16 5.43
C LEU A 30 20.88 3.58 4.12
N GLY A 31 20.83 4.36 3.01
CA GLY A 31 21.21 3.87 1.69
C GLY A 31 20.26 2.82 1.15
N THR A 32 20.71 2.03 0.19
CA THR A 32 19.87 1.04 -0.50
C THR A 32 19.30 0.00 0.47
N ARG A 33 17.99 -0.15 0.46
CA ARG A 33 17.23 -1.15 1.21
C ARG A 33 16.25 -1.86 0.29
N SER A 34 15.82 -3.05 0.70
CA SER A 34 14.82 -3.83 0.01
C SER A 34 13.60 -4.03 0.92
N VAL A 35 12.41 -3.80 0.37
CA VAL A 35 11.14 -4.04 1.05
C VAL A 35 10.29 -4.99 0.21
N SER A 36 9.67 -5.98 0.86
CA SER A 36 8.76 -6.94 0.24
C SER A 36 7.39 -6.83 0.86
N GLY A 37 6.36 -7.21 0.10
CA GLY A 37 4.98 -7.14 0.57
C GLY A 37 4.25 -5.88 0.14
N GLY A 38 3.04 -5.72 0.65
CA GLY A 38 2.14 -4.65 0.24
C GLY A 38 1.34 -4.97 -1.01
N ASN A 39 0.74 -3.96 -1.59
CA ASN A 39 -0.16 -4.10 -2.75
C ASN A 39 0.22 -3.20 -3.93
N TYR A 40 1.27 -2.40 -3.79
CA TYR A 40 1.75 -1.49 -4.81
C TYR A 40 2.47 -2.22 -5.94
N GLY A 41 2.19 -1.81 -7.17
CA GLY A 41 2.84 -2.33 -8.37
C GLY A 41 1.85 -2.70 -9.47
N TYR A 42 2.37 -3.24 -10.56
CA TYR A 42 1.54 -3.74 -11.65
C TYR A 42 0.79 -5.00 -11.22
N ARG A 43 -0.51 -5.02 -11.52
CA ARG A 43 -1.38 -6.18 -11.36
C ARG A 43 -2.24 -6.34 -12.61
N MET A 44 -2.06 -7.42 -13.35
CA MET A 44 -2.85 -7.71 -14.55
C MET A 44 -4.29 -8.04 -14.19
N ASN A 45 -5.23 -7.46 -14.90
CA ASN A 45 -6.62 -7.90 -14.91
C ASN A 45 -6.77 -9.09 -15.87
N GLN A 46 -6.61 -10.29 -15.36
CA GLN A 46 -6.57 -11.49 -16.17
C GLN A 46 -7.89 -11.76 -16.92
N SER A 47 -9.03 -11.41 -16.36
CA SER A 47 -10.34 -11.59 -17.01
C SER A 47 -10.51 -10.65 -18.21
N GLU A 48 -10.19 -9.39 -18.06
CA GLU A 48 -10.23 -8.41 -19.15
C GLU A 48 -9.14 -8.69 -20.20
N GLU A 49 -7.95 -9.12 -19.78
CA GLU A 49 -6.89 -9.52 -20.70
C GLU A 49 -7.33 -10.70 -21.58
N ILE A 50 -7.98 -11.73 -21.00
CA ILE A 50 -8.55 -12.85 -21.77
C ILE A 50 -9.63 -12.36 -22.76
N ALA A 51 -10.49 -11.45 -22.34
CA ALA A 51 -11.53 -10.88 -23.20
C ALA A 51 -10.89 -10.11 -24.36
N LYS A 52 -9.88 -9.29 -24.08
CA LYS A 52 -9.18 -8.50 -25.09
C LYS A 52 -8.42 -9.36 -26.09
N ILE A 53 -7.72 -10.40 -25.64
CA ILE A 53 -7.05 -11.36 -26.53
C ILE A 53 -8.05 -12.05 -27.45
N LYS A 54 -9.23 -12.43 -26.95
CA LYS A 54 -10.27 -13.05 -27.79
C LYS A 54 -10.78 -12.12 -28.88
N GLU A 55 -11.02 -10.87 -28.54
CA GLU A 55 -11.43 -9.83 -29.50
C GLU A 55 -10.38 -9.68 -30.61
N GLU A 56 -9.11 -9.57 -30.23
CA GLU A 56 -8.00 -9.40 -31.17
C GLU A 56 -7.79 -10.60 -32.09
N LEU A 57 -7.89 -11.81 -31.55
CA LEU A 57 -7.82 -13.04 -32.33
C LEU A 57 -9.00 -13.14 -33.32
N GLY A 58 -10.21 -12.73 -32.91
CA GLY A 58 -11.38 -12.69 -33.77
C GLY A 58 -11.25 -11.69 -34.94
N ALA A 59 -10.52 -10.58 -34.71
CA ALA A 59 -10.25 -9.57 -35.72
C ALA A 59 -9.15 -9.99 -36.73
N GLY A 60 -8.41 -11.07 -36.46
CA GLY A 60 -7.36 -11.61 -37.34
C GLY A 60 -6.16 -10.69 -37.55
N LYS A 61 -5.95 -9.71 -36.67
CA LYS A 61 -4.84 -8.74 -36.76
C LYS A 61 -3.79 -8.98 -35.67
N ALA A 62 -2.53 -8.95 -36.05
CA ALA A 62 -1.43 -8.94 -35.06
C ALA A 62 -1.44 -7.62 -34.29
N VAL A 63 -1.45 -7.69 -32.96
CA VAL A 63 -1.48 -6.52 -32.07
C VAL A 63 -0.28 -6.57 -31.13
N LYS A 64 0.42 -5.44 -30.98
CA LYS A 64 1.47 -5.22 -29.99
C LYS A 64 0.97 -4.17 -29.01
N ARG A 65 0.71 -4.57 -27.77
CA ARG A 65 0.25 -3.68 -26.71
C ARG A 65 0.70 -4.14 -25.33
N ALA A 66 0.58 -3.25 -24.36
CA ALA A 66 0.69 -3.63 -22.96
C ALA A 66 -0.51 -4.46 -22.50
N PRO A 67 -0.34 -5.37 -21.53
CA PRO A 67 -1.45 -6.07 -20.90
C PRO A 67 -2.48 -5.13 -20.26
N VAL A 68 -3.69 -5.62 -20.04
CA VAL A 68 -4.71 -4.90 -19.28
C VAL A 68 -4.38 -5.02 -17.78
N TYR A 69 -4.17 -3.90 -17.13
CA TYR A 69 -3.83 -3.84 -15.71
C TYR A 69 -4.98 -3.29 -14.87
N SER A 70 -5.24 -3.91 -13.72
CA SER A 70 -6.12 -3.39 -12.66
C SER A 70 -5.40 -2.45 -11.71
N ALA A 71 -4.07 -2.54 -11.62
CA ALA A 71 -3.22 -1.61 -10.89
C ALA A 71 -1.91 -1.39 -11.65
N LYS A 72 -1.35 -0.19 -11.56
CA LYS A 72 -0.09 0.20 -12.22
C LYS A 72 0.79 0.97 -11.27
N GLU A 73 2.09 0.93 -11.47
CA GLU A 73 3.01 1.86 -10.82
C GLU A 73 2.76 3.29 -11.31
N VAL A 74 2.96 4.25 -10.43
CA VAL A 74 2.70 5.68 -10.73
C VAL A 74 3.81 6.31 -11.56
N SER A 75 4.98 5.65 -11.64
CA SER A 75 6.17 6.12 -12.33
C SER A 75 7.02 4.93 -12.79
N THR A 76 7.95 5.17 -13.70
CA THR A 76 9.05 4.26 -14.03
C THR A 76 10.34 4.61 -13.29
N GLU A 77 10.39 5.80 -12.69
CA GLU A 77 11.55 6.29 -11.92
C GLU A 77 11.55 5.73 -10.50
N ASN A 78 12.72 5.78 -9.85
CA ASN A 78 12.91 5.35 -8.48
C ASN A 78 12.29 3.96 -8.21
N ASN A 79 12.59 3.02 -9.11
CA ASN A 79 12.05 1.66 -9.08
C ASN A 79 10.53 1.60 -8.96
N GLY A 80 9.84 2.46 -9.72
CA GLY A 80 8.38 2.56 -9.78
C GLY A 80 7.75 3.50 -8.74
N LEU A 81 8.49 3.99 -7.76
CA LEU A 81 7.95 4.86 -6.69
C LEU A 81 7.79 6.31 -7.13
N GLY A 82 8.57 6.74 -8.13
CA GLY A 82 8.61 8.15 -8.53
C GLY A 82 9.18 9.06 -7.45
N GLY A 83 8.83 10.35 -7.51
CA GLY A 83 9.28 11.37 -6.57
C GLY A 83 8.25 11.76 -5.49
N ASN A 84 7.05 11.16 -5.48
CA ASN A 84 5.98 11.50 -4.55
C ASN A 84 5.59 10.27 -3.72
N TYR A 85 6.15 10.15 -2.52
CA TYR A 85 5.89 9.00 -1.64
C TYR A 85 6.07 9.38 -0.17
N ILE A 86 5.58 8.53 0.71
CA ILE A 86 5.84 8.57 2.14
C ILE A 86 6.72 7.37 2.47
N GLU A 87 7.87 7.63 3.07
CA GLU A 87 8.75 6.62 3.65
C GLU A 87 8.48 6.52 5.15
N VAL A 88 8.33 5.31 5.66
CA VAL A 88 8.18 5.04 7.09
C VAL A 88 9.23 4.03 7.53
N ASP A 89 10.07 4.40 8.46
CA ASP A 89 10.97 3.48 9.14
C ASP A 89 10.31 3.00 10.43
N LEU A 90 9.84 1.76 10.39
CA LEU A 90 9.15 1.13 11.53
C LEU A 90 10.09 0.88 12.72
N SER A 91 11.41 0.77 12.48
CA SER A 91 12.39 0.58 13.54
C SER A 91 12.71 1.88 14.26
N ARG A 92 12.84 2.98 13.50
CA ARG A 92 13.08 4.32 14.04
C ARG A 92 11.81 5.03 14.47
N GLN A 93 10.64 4.51 14.08
CA GLN A 93 9.34 5.14 14.30
C GLN A 93 9.30 6.58 13.77
N HIS A 94 9.79 6.75 12.54
CA HIS A 94 9.93 8.04 11.88
C HIS A 94 9.45 7.96 10.44
N LEU A 95 8.86 9.04 9.93
CA LEU A 95 8.38 9.14 8.55
C LEU A 95 8.95 10.38 7.85
N TRP A 96 9.09 10.25 6.53
CA TRP A 96 9.47 11.33 5.61
C TRP A 96 8.45 11.39 4.48
N ILE A 97 8.03 12.59 4.13
CA ILE A 97 7.15 12.84 2.97
C ILE A 97 8.00 13.48 1.88
N TYR A 98 8.03 12.82 0.73
CA TYR A 98 8.71 13.29 -0.45
C TYR A 98 7.71 13.84 -1.47
N LYS A 99 8.04 14.98 -2.05
CA LYS A 99 7.34 15.59 -3.17
C LYS A 99 8.37 16.01 -4.22
N ASN A 100 8.21 15.49 -5.45
CA ASN A 100 9.15 15.71 -6.55
C ASN A 100 10.61 15.38 -6.17
N GLY A 101 10.80 14.30 -5.42
CA GLY A 101 12.11 13.84 -4.96
C GLY A 101 12.72 14.61 -3.79
N GLN A 102 12.04 15.64 -3.29
CA GLN A 102 12.50 16.43 -2.15
C GLN A 102 11.71 16.09 -0.89
N CYS A 103 12.40 15.93 0.24
CA CYS A 103 11.76 15.76 1.53
C CYS A 103 11.12 17.10 1.96
N VAL A 104 9.80 17.12 2.03
CA VAL A 104 9.02 18.31 2.38
C VAL A 104 8.52 18.31 3.80
N LEU A 105 8.50 17.15 4.45
CA LEU A 105 8.10 16.99 5.85
C LEU A 105 8.72 15.72 6.41
N GLN A 106 9.07 15.75 7.68
CA GLN A 106 9.43 14.57 8.47
C GLN A 106 8.84 14.68 9.87
N SER A 107 8.55 13.56 10.48
CA SER A 107 7.97 13.51 11.82
C SER A 107 8.21 12.16 12.48
N ASP A 108 8.30 12.15 13.78
CA ASP A 108 8.14 10.92 14.54
C ASP A 108 6.70 10.41 14.40
N CYS A 109 6.56 9.11 14.41
CA CYS A 109 5.26 8.44 14.33
C CYS A 109 5.14 7.32 15.37
N VAL A 110 3.97 6.73 15.47
CA VAL A 110 3.75 5.51 16.26
C VAL A 110 2.97 4.53 15.41
N SER A 111 3.63 3.45 15.02
CA SER A 111 3.00 2.38 14.24
C SER A 111 2.07 1.52 15.10
N GLY A 112 1.42 0.56 14.48
CA GLY A 112 0.56 -0.41 15.16
C GLY A 112 1.30 -1.16 16.26
N LYS A 113 0.60 -1.47 17.34
CA LYS A 113 1.15 -2.23 18.47
C LYS A 113 1.71 -3.57 17.97
N MET A 114 2.84 -4.01 18.54
CA MET A 114 3.52 -5.26 18.19
C MET A 114 2.75 -6.51 18.64
N THR A 115 1.48 -6.61 18.19
CA THR A 115 0.63 -7.79 18.36
C THR A 115 0.20 -8.29 16.98
N ARG A 116 -0.15 -9.58 16.87
CA ARG A 116 -0.50 -10.22 15.60
C ARG A 116 -1.63 -9.51 14.85
N ASP A 117 -2.57 -8.93 15.57
CA ASP A 117 -3.77 -8.26 15.06
C ASP A 117 -3.61 -6.77 14.78
N ARG A 118 -2.50 -6.14 15.24
CA ARG A 118 -2.33 -4.68 15.20
C ARG A 118 -1.03 -4.20 14.59
N TYR A 119 -0.03 -5.06 14.39
CA TYR A 119 1.25 -4.61 13.83
C TYR A 119 1.08 -4.01 12.44
N THR A 120 1.87 -3.01 12.13
CA THR A 120 1.94 -2.43 10.80
C THR A 120 2.89 -3.26 9.93
N PRO A 121 2.40 -3.97 8.91
CA PRO A 121 3.27 -4.80 8.07
C PRO A 121 4.15 -3.93 7.17
N ALA A 122 5.41 -4.31 7.03
CA ALA A 122 6.29 -3.72 6.04
C ALA A 122 5.79 -4.03 4.62
N GLY A 123 6.05 -3.13 3.67
CA GLY A 123 5.62 -3.29 2.29
C GLY A 123 5.51 -1.96 1.56
N THR A 124 5.19 -2.05 0.27
CA THR A 124 4.90 -0.89 -0.55
C THR A 124 3.41 -0.84 -0.86
N TYR A 125 2.77 0.29 -0.61
CA TYR A 125 1.33 0.44 -0.61
C TYR A 125 0.87 1.65 -1.41
N TYR A 126 -0.40 1.65 -1.81
CA TYR A 126 -1.12 2.85 -2.27
C TYR A 126 -1.86 3.49 -1.08
N ILE A 127 -1.91 4.82 -1.05
CA ILE A 127 -2.92 5.53 -0.26
C ILE A 127 -4.23 5.47 -1.06
N TYR A 128 -5.27 4.88 -0.49
CA TYR A 128 -6.55 4.65 -1.17
C TYR A 128 -7.41 5.91 -1.26
N SER A 129 -7.40 6.71 -0.18
CA SER A 129 -8.17 7.94 -0.05
C SER A 129 -7.46 8.95 0.85
N LYS A 130 -7.93 10.17 0.82
CA LYS A 130 -7.53 11.26 1.72
C LYS A 130 -8.81 11.88 2.27
N GLU A 131 -9.08 11.60 3.53
CA GLU A 131 -10.32 11.99 4.19
C GLU A 131 -10.04 12.98 5.32
N ARG A 132 -11.02 13.82 5.63
CA ARG A 132 -10.98 14.76 6.75
C ARG A 132 -12.11 14.50 7.72
N ASN A 133 -11.88 14.84 9.00
CA ASN A 133 -12.89 14.82 10.05
C ASN A 133 -13.61 13.47 10.17
N ARG A 134 -12.81 12.39 10.20
CA ARG A 134 -13.32 11.03 10.31
C ARG A 134 -13.28 10.55 11.76
N VAL A 135 -14.24 9.69 12.13
CA VAL A 135 -14.18 8.94 13.39
C VAL A 135 -13.72 7.53 13.10
N LEU A 136 -12.54 7.18 13.60
CA LEU A 136 -12.00 5.82 13.51
C LEU A 136 -12.64 4.95 14.59
N ARG A 137 -13.09 3.76 14.21
CA ARG A 137 -13.79 2.83 15.10
C ARG A 137 -13.19 1.45 14.98
N GLY A 138 -13.15 0.73 16.11
CA GLY A 138 -12.88 -0.70 16.10
C GLY A 138 -14.05 -1.51 15.57
N THR A 139 -13.89 -2.83 15.51
CA THR A 139 -14.98 -3.73 15.12
C THR A 139 -16.09 -3.64 16.14
N LYS A 140 -17.31 -3.44 15.67
CA LYS A 140 -18.50 -3.36 16.52
C LYS A 140 -18.72 -4.70 17.23
N ASP A 141 -18.92 -4.66 18.54
CA ASP A 141 -19.27 -5.84 19.32
C ASP A 141 -20.64 -6.36 18.88
N PRO A 142 -20.75 -7.62 18.44
CA PRO A 142 -22.00 -8.16 17.90
C PRO A 142 -23.09 -8.35 18.95
N VAL A 143 -22.74 -8.44 20.24
CA VAL A 143 -23.70 -8.65 21.34
C VAL A 143 -24.19 -7.32 21.90
N THR A 144 -23.26 -6.42 22.22
CA THR A 144 -23.60 -5.14 22.84
C THR A 144 -23.92 -4.04 21.85
N GLY A 145 -23.55 -4.22 20.58
CA GLY A 145 -23.68 -3.22 19.52
C GLY A 145 -22.77 -2.00 19.69
N LYS A 146 -21.82 -2.03 20.62
CA LYS A 146 -20.90 -0.91 20.91
C LYS A 146 -19.57 -1.07 20.18
N TYR A 147 -18.92 0.06 19.92
CA TYR A 147 -17.54 0.09 19.43
C TYR A 147 -16.56 0.06 20.60
N PRO A 148 -15.45 -0.69 20.53
CA PRO A 148 -14.43 -0.72 21.59
C PRO A 148 -13.71 0.61 21.76
N TYR A 149 -13.69 1.43 20.70
CA TYR A 149 -13.20 2.82 20.71
C TYR A 149 -13.84 3.62 19.60
N GLU A 150 -13.86 4.93 19.77
CA GLU A 150 -14.20 5.93 18.77
C GLU A 150 -13.18 7.07 18.87
N SER A 151 -12.39 7.26 17.82
CA SER A 151 -11.31 8.23 17.79
C SER A 151 -11.52 9.23 16.66
N PRO A 152 -11.97 10.46 16.94
CA PRO A 152 -12.06 11.49 15.93
C PRO A 152 -10.67 11.92 15.49
N VAL A 153 -10.45 12.01 14.18
CA VAL A 153 -9.20 12.44 13.55
C VAL A 153 -9.47 13.53 12.52
N SER A 154 -8.56 14.48 12.40
CA SER A 154 -8.66 15.54 11.39
C SER A 154 -8.29 15.02 10.00
N TYR A 155 -7.40 14.04 9.94
CA TYR A 155 -6.89 13.45 8.69
C TYR A 155 -6.87 11.93 8.78
N TRP A 156 -7.31 11.29 7.70
CA TRP A 156 -7.25 9.84 7.53
C TRP A 156 -6.80 9.48 6.11
N MET A 157 -5.74 8.71 5.99
CA MET A 157 -5.17 8.27 4.72
C MET A 157 -4.87 6.78 4.77
N PRO A 158 -5.85 5.91 4.50
CA PRO A 158 -5.67 4.46 4.54
C PRO A 158 -4.79 3.97 3.40
N PHE A 159 -3.93 2.99 3.68
CA PHE A 159 -3.04 2.36 2.70
C PHE A 159 -3.06 0.83 2.73
N ASN A 160 -3.51 0.22 3.83
CA ASN A 160 -3.62 -1.23 3.93
C ASN A 160 -4.85 -1.63 4.76
N ARG A 161 -5.97 -1.90 4.10
CA ARG A 161 -7.26 -2.20 4.75
C ARG A 161 -7.65 -1.07 5.72
N CYS A 162 -7.64 -1.36 7.03
CA CYS A 162 -7.93 -0.39 8.09
C CYS A 162 -6.67 0.27 8.68
N ILE A 163 -5.49 0.06 8.09
CA ILE A 163 -4.26 0.71 8.50
C ILE A 163 -4.06 1.97 7.64
N GLY A 164 -3.78 3.10 8.27
CA GLY A 164 -3.58 4.36 7.57
C GLY A 164 -2.87 5.41 8.41
N PHE A 165 -2.46 6.49 7.76
CA PHE A 165 -1.93 7.66 8.44
C PHE A 165 -3.07 8.48 9.01
N HIS A 166 -2.91 8.93 10.25
CA HIS A 166 -3.85 9.84 10.92
C HIS A 166 -3.13 10.67 12.00
N ASP A 167 -3.70 11.82 12.33
CA ASP A 167 -3.30 12.59 13.50
C ASP A 167 -3.79 11.91 14.78
N ALA A 168 -3.15 12.23 15.90
CA ALA A 168 -3.46 11.63 17.19
C ALA A 168 -3.40 12.70 18.29
N ASN A 169 -4.46 13.49 18.40
CA ASN A 169 -4.58 14.57 19.38
C ASN A 169 -4.65 14.10 20.84
N TRP A 170 -4.90 12.81 21.07
CA TRP A 170 -4.86 12.17 22.39
C TRP A 170 -3.45 11.77 22.84
N ARG A 171 -2.44 12.03 22.01
CA ARG A 171 -1.06 11.61 22.25
C ARG A 171 -0.12 12.82 22.14
N ASN A 172 0.73 13.00 23.12
CA ASN A 172 1.72 14.08 23.16
C ASN A 172 3.17 13.63 22.92
N LYS A 173 3.39 12.31 22.76
CA LYS A 173 4.70 11.72 22.46
C LYS A 173 4.60 10.76 21.30
N PHE A 174 5.59 10.83 20.42
CA PHE A 174 5.74 9.97 19.25
C PHE A 174 7.17 9.43 19.19
N GLY A 175 7.41 8.42 18.35
CA GLY A 175 8.74 7.84 18.15
C GLY A 175 9.16 6.81 19.20
N GLY A 176 10.41 6.39 19.11
CA GLY A 176 11.04 5.45 20.06
C GLY A 176 10.32 4.09 20.14
N ASN A 177 10.23 3.53 21.32
CA ASN A 177 9.64 2.22 21.56
C ASN A 177 8.16 2.25 21.97
N LEU A 178 7.47 3.38 21.76
CA LEU A 178 6.06 3.54 22.16
C LEU A 178 5.14 2.50 21.49
N TYR A 179 5.44 2.08 20.26
CA TYR A 179 4.66 1.08 19.53
C TYR A 179 4.66 -0.31 20.16
N VAL A 180 5.65 -0.64 21.00
CA VAL A 180 5.77 -1.97 21.62
C VAL A 180 4.59 -2.24 22.55
N ASN A 181 4.28 -1.32 23.45
CA ASN A 181 3.23 -1.47 24.47
C ASN A 181 2.03 -0.53 24.25
N GLY A 182 2.26 0.64 23.69
CA GLY A 182 1.26 1.70 23.47
C GLY A 182 1.08 2.06 21.98
N GLY A 183 1.25 1.12 21.07
CA GLY A 183 1.10 1.33 19.64
C GLY A 183 -0.32 1.68 19.21
N SER A 184 -0.46 2.13 17.96
CA SER A 184 -1.74 2.38 17.32
C SER A 184 -2.56 1.09 17.19
N HIS A 185 -3.86 1.22 16.95
CA HIS A 185 -4.73 0.09 16.63
C HIS A 185 -4.73 -0.28 15.13
N GLY A 186 -3.97 0.39 14.29
CA GLY A 186 -3.84 0.17 12.87
C GLY A 186 -3.85 1.46 12.09
#